data_6cf0a7cb43a356c0ca05073e11d539e5
#
_entry.id   6cf0a7cb43a356c0ca05073e11d539e5
#
_cell.length_a   1.000
_cell.length_b   1.000
_cell.length_c   1.000
_cell.angle_alpha   90.00
_cell.angle_beta   90.00
_cell.angle_gamma   90.00
#
_symmetry.space_group_name_H-M   'P 1'
#
loop_
_entity.id
_entity.type
_entity.pdbx_description
1 polymer ?
#
loop_
_entity_poly.entity_id
_entity_poly.type
_entity_poly.pdbx_seq_one_letter_code
_entity_poly.pdbx_strand_id
1 'polypeptide(L)'
;MKKAAFITLAMAAAAGAHAQTGVTIYGILDAALVGENGGSVGHQTKVTSGAASASRIGFRGTEDLGDGMQAFFTLETGARIDTGALDATNTIFNRQAFVGLKTNAGSVALGRQYTPYHLALVQAIDPFGTGYAGTSKNLLPDNGTNVRASNSVTYSSPKYQGVNVDLFYSAGEQSELSAGRQVGAGINYANGPLALRAVYNARNTDVVATGVNHDLGRNYLIGGNYDFKVVQVYAGYEVDKGFNSAPLFNPNNPYGGVAPTASTDGRDYILGFKAPVGPGTLMFSTQYKDDRTHFNQDASEWGVGYLYPLSKRTGLYAAYAHINNKNGAGYTVGNNSESGTGNTGYNLGMRHTF
;
A
#
# COMPACT_ATOMS: atom_id res chain seq x y z
N MET A 1 45.14 -42.19 13.79
CA MET A 1 44.16 -42.49 12.71
C MET A 1 42.71 -42.13 13.04
N LYS A 2 42.30 -41.88 14.28
CA LYS A 2 40.88 -41.55 14.62
C LYS A 2 40.49 -40.06 14.43
N LYS A 3 41.43 -39.12 14.35
CA LYS A 3 41.15 -37.70 14.12
C LYS A 3 40.96 -37.29 12.66
N ALA A 4 41.47 -38.05 11.71
CA ALA A 4 41.31 -37.81 10.27
C ALA A 4 39.90 -38.21 9.75
N ALA A 5 39.25 -39.20 10.35
CA ALA A 5 37.94 -39.68 9.99
C ALA A 5 36.80 -38.67 10.35
N PHE A 6 37.01 -37.88 11.43
CA PHE A 6 36.01 -36.88 11.84
C PHE A 6 36.02 -35.65 10.93
N ILE A 7 37.17 -35.24 10.39
CA ILE A 7 37.28 -34.10 9.45
C ILE A 7 36.71 -34.45 8.11
N THR A 8 36.87 -35.68 7.63
CA THR A 8 36.32 -36.15 6.35
C THR A 8 34.79 -36.29 6.41
N LEU A 9 34.22 -36.67 7.57
CA LEU A 9 32.78 -36.75 7.75
C LEU A 9 32.12 -35.37 7.84
N ALA A 10 32.80 -34.37 8.45
CA ALA A 10 32.34 -32.98 8.50
C ALA A 10 32.38 -32.28 7.13
N MET A 11 33.37 -32.60 6.26
CA MET A 11 33.41 -32.11 4.88
C MET A 11 32.40 -32.78 3.96
N ALA A 12 32.06 -34.06 4.17
CA ALA A 12 31.02 -34.75 3.41
C ALA A 12 29.60 -34.23 3.76
N ALA A 13 29.36 -33.79 5.00
CA ALA A 13 28.09 -33.17 5.39
C ALA A 13 27.92 -31.75 4.80
N ALA A 14 29.00 -31.05 4.51
CA ALA A 14 28.95 -29.73 3.88
C ALA A 14 28.73 -29.77 2.35
N ALA A 15 28.94 -30.91 1.70
CA ALA A 15 28.78 -31.07 0.25
C ALA A 15 27.34 -31.37 -0.19
N GLY A 16 26.41 -31.58 0.74
CA GLY A 16 25.00 -31.91 0.46
C GLY A 16 24.01 -30.73 0.55
N ALA A 17 24.46 -29.56 1.00
CA ALA A 17 23.59 -28.40 1.13
C ALA A 17 23.72 -27.48 -0.11
N HIS A 18 23.34 -27.97 -1.27
CA HIS A 18 22.99 -27.12 -2.41
C HIS A 18 21.57 -26.59 -2.21
N ALA A 19 21.32 -25.86 -1.13
CA ALA A 19 20.20 -24.95 -1.06
C ALA A 19 20.44 -23.89 -2.14
N GLN A 20 19.60 -23.85 -3.17
CA GLN A 20 19.66 -22.82 -4.20
C GLN A 20 19.27 -21.50 -3.56
N THR A 21 20.20 -20.88 -2.84
CA THR A 21 20.03 -19.58 -2.16
C THR A 21 20.17 -18.50 -3.22
N GLY A 22 19.05 -18.00 -3.68
CA GLY A 22 19.02 -16.89 -4.63
C GLY A 22 18.71 -15.58 -3.93
N VAL A 23 19.62 -14.62 -3.92
CA VAL A 23 19.33 -13.23 -3.56
C VAL A 23 19.13 -12.43 -4.85
N THR A 24 17.99 -11.78 -4.95
CA THR A 24 17.64 -10.91 -6.08
C THR A 24 17.68 -9.46 -5.62
N ILE A 25 18.41 -8.63 -6.35
CA ILE A 25 18.28 -7.18 -6.26
C ILE A 25 17.17 -6.76 -7.21
N TYR A 26 16.27 -5.91 -6.76
CA TYR A 26 15.16 -5.39 -7.56
C TYR A 26 14.89 -3.93 -7.22
N GLY A 27 14.17 -3.23 -8.09
CA GLY A 27 13.80 -1.86 -7.79
C GLY A 27 12.85 -1.25 -8.80
N ILE A 28 12.44 -0.04 -8.45
CA ILE A 28 11.63 0.86 -9.28
C ILE A 28 12.24 2.25 -9.19
N LEU A 29 12.43 2.87 -10.34
CA LEU A 29 12.73 4.30 -10.47
C LEU A 29 11.54 4.95 -11.16
N ASP A 30 10.93 5.93 -10.52
CA ASP A 30 9.73 6.63 -10.99
C ASP A 30 9.88 8.13 -10.72
N ALA A 31 9.86 8.93 -11.77
CA ALA A 31 9.91 10.38 -11.69
C ALA A 31 8.82 11.01 -12.55
N ALA A 32 8.21 12.08 -12.04
CA ALA A 32 7.15 12.79 -12.72
C ALA A 32 7.26 14.30 -12.57
N LEU A 33 6.84 14.99 -13.62
CA LEU A 33 6.38 16.37 -13.55
C LEU A 33 4.96 16.34 -12.96
N VAL A 34 4.76 17.01 -11.84
CA VAL A 34 3.46 17.10 -11.14
C VAL A 34 3.03 18.55 -11.10
N GLY A 35 1.79 18.80 -11.51
CA GLY A 35 1.15 20.10 -11.35
C GLY A 35 -0.06 19.99 -10.45
N GLU A 36 -0.23 20.98 -9.57
CA GLU A 36 -1.29 21.05 -8.57
C GLU A 36 -1.95 22.41 -8.59
N ASN A 37 -3.28 22.44 -8.43
CA ASN A 37 -4.08 23.67 -8.43
C ASN A 37 -5.26 23.57 -7.44
N GLY A 38 -5.85 24.72 -7.13
CA GLY A 38 -7.12 24.81 -6.41
C GLY A 38 -6.99 24.81 -4.90
N GLY A 39 -5.79 24.81 -4.35
CA GLY A 39 -5.55 25.00 -2.92
C GLY A 39 -5.10 26.42 -2.57
N SER A 40 -4.92 26.71 -1.29
CA SER A 40 -4.47 28.02 -0.80
C SER A 40 -3.07 28.42 -1.26
N VAL A 41 -2.24 27.45 -1.63
CA VAL A 41 -0.88 27.67 -2.15
C VAL A 41 -0.89 28.15 -3.62
N GLY A 42 -2.04 28.01 -4.31
CA GLY A 42 -2.19 28.35 -5.73
C GLY A 42 -1.63 27.27 -6.65
N HIS A 43 -1.13 27.69 -7.81
CA HIS A 43 -0.53 26.75 -8.78
C HIS A 43 0.88 26.35 -8.37
N GLN A 44 1.16 25.06 -8.38
CA GLN A 44 2.49 24.51 -8.19
C GLN A 44 2.87 23.56 -9.32
N THR A 45 4.14 23.62 -9.74
CA THR A 45 4.73 22.67 -10.67
C THR A 45 6.04 22.18 -10.07
N LYS A 46 6.21 20.86 -9.99
CA LYS A 46 7.39 20.23 -9.36
C LYS A 46 7.78 18.95 -10.08
N VAL A 47 9.03 18.56 -9.95
CA VAL A 47 9.48 17.21 -10.28
C VAL A 47 9.46 16.40 -8.99
N THR A 48 8.82 15.24 -8.99
CA THR A 48 8.72 14.37 -7.81
C THR A 48 9.15 12.95 -8.11
N SER A 49 9.58 12.25 -7.06
CA SER A 49 9.84 10.83 -7.10
C SER A 49 8.60 10.03 -6.76
N GLY A 50 8.29 9.00 -7.57
CA GLY A 50 7.31 7.99 -7.16
C GLY A 50 5.85 8.37 -7.32
N ALA A 51 5.48 9.19 -8.29
CA ALA A 51 4.08 9.56 -8.49
C ALA A 51 3.19 8.37 -8.87
N ALA A 52 3.64 7.49 -9.75
CA ALA A 52 2.92 6.25 -10.08
C ALA A 52 3.24 5.11 -9.11
N SER A 53 4.50 5.02 -8.67
CA SER A 53 4.94 3.95 -7.77
C SER A 53 6.19 4.39 -7.02
N ALA A 54 6.17 4.45 -5.70
CA ALA A 54 7.31 4.91 -4.92
C ALA A 54 8.62 4.27 -5.37
N SER A 55 9.60 5.12 -5.69
CA SER A 55 10.93 4.67 -6.10
C SER A 55 11.61 3.93 -4.96
N ARG A 56 12.26 2.81 -5.27
CA ARG A 56 12.81 1.88 -4.28
C ARG A 56 13.93 1.02 -4.83
N ILE A 57 14.76 0.54 -3.92
CA ILE A 57 15.66 -0.59 -4.15
C ILE A 57 15.42 -1.63 -3.06
N GLY A 58 15.46 -2.90 -3.40
CA GLY A 58 15.21 -3.98 -2.47
C GLY A 58 16.07 -5.21 -2.74
N PHE A 59 16.22 -6.00 -1.68
CA PHE A 59 16.86 -7.31 -1.66
C PHE A 59 15.82 -8.31 -1.19
N ARG A 60 15.65 -9.38 -1.93
CA ARG A 60 14.82 -10.52 -1.52
C ARG A 60 15.56 -11.81 -1.75
N GLY A 61 15.41 -12.73 -0.84
CA GLY A 61 16.02 -14.04 -0.95
C GLY A 61 15.09 -15.13 -0.48
N THR A 62 15.36 -16.33 -0.98
CA THR A 62 14.69 -17.55 -0.57
C THR A 62 15.72 -18.67 -0.39
N GLU A 63 15.50 -19.51 0.60
CA GLU A 63 16.29 -20.70 0.87
C GLU A 63 15.36 -21.90 1.02
N ASP A 64 15.59 -22.94 0.24
CA ASP A 64 14.89 -24.20 0.37
C ASP A 64 15.48 -24.99 1.56
N LEU A 65 14.64 -25.30 2.55
CA LEU A 65 15.02 -26.02 3.76
C LEU A 65 14.68 -27.51 3.68
N GLY A 66 14.15 -27.98 2.55
CA GLY A 66 13.66 -29.33 2.37
C GLY A 66 12.24 -29.53 2.89
N ASP A 67 11.66 -30.69 2.62
CA ASP A 67 10.32 -31.10 3.07
C ASP A 67 9.18 -30.08 2.78
N GLY A 68 9.33 -29.27 1.73
CA GLY A 68 8.38 -28.23 1.37
C GLY A 68 8.48 -26.98 2.24
N MET A 69 9.52 -26.85 3.07
CA MET A 69 9.82 -25.67 3.85
C MET A 69 10.75 -24.71 3.09
N GLN A 70 10.52 -23.40 3.26
CA GLN A 70 11.33 -22.37 2.64
C GLN A 70 11.47 -21.19 3.61
N ALA A 71 12.71 -20.77 3.90
CA ALA A 71 12.96 -19.48 4.51
C ALA A 71 12.94 -18.38 3.43
N PHE A 72 12.46 -17.18 3.77
CA PHE A 72 12.46 -16.05 2.86
C PHE A 72 12.66 -14.73 3.61
N PHE A 73 13.18 -13.72 2.92
CA PHE A 73 13.30 -12.38 3.47
C PHE A 73 13.08 -11.31 2.40
N THR A 74 12.74 -10.10 2.87
CA THR A 74 12.74 -8.89 2.04
C THR A 74 13.27 -7.72 2.86
N LEU A 75 14.20 -6.96 2.24
CA LEU A 75 14.69 -5.68 2.74
C LEU A 75 14.47 -4.65 1.63
N GLU A 76 13.66 -3.63 1.87
CA GLU A 76 13.29 -2.63 0.84
C GLU A 76 13.41 -1.21 1.39
N THR A 77 14.17 -0.37 0.70
CA THR A 77 14.33 1.06 1.00
C THR A 77 13.66 1.92 -0.06
N GLY A 78 12.98 2.98 0.37
CA GLY A 78 12.48 4.02 -0.51
C GLY A 78 13.55 5.05 -0.84
N ALA A 79 13.56 5.52 -2.07
CA ALA A 79 14.49 6.54 -2.54
C ALA A 79 13.71 7.68 -3.21
N ARG A 80 14.16 8.91 -3.00
CA ARG A 80 13.69 10.10 -3.70
C ARG A 80 14.66 10.41 -4.82
N ILE A 81 14.33 9.98 -6.04
CA ILE A 81 15.25 10.13 -7.18
C ILE A 81 15.30 11.55 -7.75
N ASP A 82 14.35 12.40 -7.37
CA ASP A 82 14.35 13.84 -7.66
C ASP A 82 15.42 14.62 -6.86
N THR A 83 15.76 14.13 -5.66
CA THR A 83 16.70 14.79 -4.74
C THR A 83 17.91 13.95 -4.37
N GLY A 84 17.87 12.62 -4.65
CA GLY A 84 18.89 11.67 -4.21
C GLY A 84 18.80 11.26 -2.73
N ALA A 85 17.78 11.72 -2.00
CA ALA A 85 17.60 11.43 -0.57
C ALA A 85 16.93 10.05 -0.36
N LEU A 86 17.02 9.53 0.89
CA LEU A 86 16.15 8.45 1.34
C LEU A 86 14.71 8.96 1.53
N ASP A 87 13.74 8.10 1.28
CA ASP A 87 12.31 8.42 1.43
C ASP A 87 11.89 8.60 2.91
N ALA A 88 12.66 8.07 3.85
CA ALA A 88 12.46 8.27 5.28
C ALA A 88 13.78 8.61 5.99
N THR A 89 13.73 9.60 6.88
CA THR A 89 14.87 10.02 7.70
C THR A 89 15.23 8.93 8.70
N ASN A 90 16.51 8.62 8.84
CA ASN A 90 17.08 7.69 9.82
C ASN A 90 16.51 6.24 9.76
N THR A 91 15.92 5.85 8.64
CA THR A 91 15.38 4.49 8.45
C THR A 91 15.80 3.96 7.10
N ILE A 92 16.76 3.01 7.08
CA ILE A 92 17.28 2.44 5.82
C ILE A 92 16.20 1.63 5.13
N PHE A 93 15.60 0.64 5.79
CA PHE A 93 14.58 -0.23 5.20
C PHE A 93 13.17 0.20 5.61
N ASN A 94 12.81 1.45 5.28
CA ASN A 94 11.55 2.07 5.68
C ASN A 94 10.31 1.45 5.03
N ARG A 95 10.47 0.69 3.94
CA ARG A 95 9.34 0.10 3.22
C ARG A 95 9.01 -1.30 3.70
N GLN A 96 9.95 -2.23 3.60
CA GLN A 96 9.80 -3.59 4.09
C GLN A 96 11.12 -4.08 4.70
N ALA A 97 11.03 -4.75 5.83
CA ALA A 97 12.17 -5.38 6.52
C ALA A 97 11.64 -6.57 7.32
N PHE A 98 11.64 -7.75 6.73
CA PHE A 98 11.08 -8.95 7.36
C PHE A 98 11.81 -10.22 6.93
N VAL A 99 11.70 -11.24 7.78
CA VAL A 99 12.08 -12.62 7.53
C VAL A 99 10.88 -13.53 7.77
N GLY A 100 10.77 -14.62 7.05
CA GLY A 100 9.65 -15.53 7.19
C GLY A 100 9.98 -16.98 6.87
N LEU A 101 9.05 -17.85 7.25
CA LEU A 101 9.06 -19.29 6.97
C LEU A 101 7.77 -19.66 6.25
N LYS A 102 7.90 -20.34 5.13
CA LYS A 102 6.81 -20.93 4.37
C LYS A 102 6.83 -22.44 4.55
N THR A 103 5.65 -23.03 4.73
CA THR A 103 5.43 -24.47 4.84
C THR A 103 4.18 -24.87 4.03
N ASN A 104 3.84 -26.15 4.02
CA ASN A 104 2.58 -26.62 3.43
C ASN A 104 1.33 -26.09 4.19
N ALA A 105 1.48 -25.66 5.45
CA ALA A 105 0.40 -25.07 6.25
C ALA A 105 0.24 -23.55 6.04
N GLY A 106 1.07 -22.92 5.20
CA GLY A 106 1.08 -21.50 4.96
C GLY A 106 2.43 -20.84 5.26
N SER A 107 2.44 -19.52 5.38
CA SER A 107 3.66 -18.76 5.67
C SER A 107 3.47 -17.82 6.86
N VAL A 108 4.52 -17.68 7.65
CA VAL A 108 4.62 -16.68 8.72
C VAL A 108 5.80 -15.76 8.41
N ALA A 109 5.60 -14.45 8.54
CA ALA A 109 6.66 -13.46 8.39
C ALA A 109 6.67 -12.48 9.57
N LEU A 110 7.86 -12.07 10.01
CA LEU A 110 8.07 -11.17 11.15
C LEU A 110 8.88 -9.96 10.70
N GLY A 111 8.45 -8.76 11.09
CA GLY A 111 9.16 -7.51 10.84
C GLY A 111 8.23 -6.41 10.32
N ARG A 112 8.76 -5.46 9.54
CA ARG A 112 8.00 -4.39 8.93
C ARG A 112 7.44 -4.82 7.58
N GLN A 113 6.11 -4.80 7.43
CA GLN A 113 5.40 -5.38 6.29
C GLN A 113 4.19 -4.52 5.88
N TYR A 114 3.70 -4.75 4.67
CA TYR A 114 2.40 -4.25 4.23
C TYR A 114 1.26 -4.90 5.02
N THR A 115 0.21 -4.12 5.25
CA THR A 115 -1.02 -4.61 5.86
C THR A 115 -1.91 -5.31 4.83
N PRO A 116 -2.80 -6.22 5.25
CA PRO A 116 -3.82 -6.80 4.37
C PRO A 116 -4.74 -5.72 3.73
N TYR A 117 -4.99 -4.62 4.44
CA TYR A 117 -5.78 -3.49 3.96
C TYR A 117 -5.16 -2.85 2.71
N HIS A 118 -3.91 -2.41 2.80
CA HIS A 118 -3.18 -1.83 1.67
C HIS A 118 -3.08 -2.80 0.50
N LEU A 119 -2.76 -4.06 0.77
CA LEU A 119 -2.65 -5.08 -0.29
C LEU A 119 -3.96 -5.31 -1.02
N ALA A 120 -5.12 -5.21 -0.35
CA ALA A 120 -6.42 -5.32 -1.00
C ALA A 120 -6.67 -4.17 -1.98
N LEU A 121 -6.36 -2.94 -1.61
CA LEU A 121 -6.46 -1.76 -2.48
C LEU A 121 -5.53 -1.90 -3.69
N VAL A 122 -4.24 -2.11 -3.47
CA VAL A 122 -3.23 -2.20 -4.54
C VAL A 122 -3.52 -3.31 -5.53
N GLN A 123 -3.95 -4.47 -5.05
CA GLN A 123 -4.02 -5.69 -5.87
C GLN A 123 -5.37 -5.90 -6.55
N ALA A 124 -6.47 -5.36 -6.00
CA ALA A 124 -7.78 -5.75 -6.48
C ALA A 124 -8.84 -4.64 -6.54
N ILE A 125 -8.73 -3.55 -5.78
CA ILE A 125 -9.83 -2.60 -5.60
C ILE A 125 -9.58 -1.28 -6.32
N ASP A 126 -8.34 -0.75 -6.28
CA ASP A 126 -8.00 0.52 -6.92
C ASP A 126 -7.47 0.29 -8.35
N PRO A 127 -8.14 0.81 -9.40
CA PRO A 127 -7.59 0.72 -10.75
C PRO A 127 -6.27 1.47 -10.94
N PHE A 128 -5.95 2.45 -10.10
CA PHE A 128 -4.65 3.12 -10.10
C PHE A 128 -3.59 2.40 -9.27
N GLY A 129 -3.98 1.34 -8.52
CA GLY A 129 -3.05 0.56 -7.69
C GLY A 129 -2.39 1.39 -6.60
N THR A 130 -3.13 2.33 -6.00
CA THR A 130 -2.70 3.32 -5.00
C THR A 130 -1.60 4.27 -5.48
N GLY A 131 -1.55 4.55 -6.79
CA GLY A 131 -0.61 5.47 -7.41
C GLY A 131 -1.27 6.48 -8.35
N TYR A 132 -0.46 7.35 -8.94
CA TYR A 132 -0.89 8.42 -9.84
C TYR A 132 -1.81 9.46 -9.16
N ALA A 133 -2.27 10.46 -9.91
CA ALA A 133 -3.19 11.49 -9.39
C ALA A 133 -4.55 10.93 -8.98
N GLY A 134 -5.07 9.89 -9.67
CA GLY A 134 -6.38 9.28 -9.40
C GLY A 134 -6.36 8.20 -8.31
N THR A 135 -5.40 8.22 -7.43
CA THR A 135 -5.20 7.20 -6.38
C THR A 135 -6.31 7.16 -5.35
N SER A 136 -6.68 5.96 -4.89
CA SER A 136 -7.60 5.79 -3.76
C SER A 136 -7.11 6.44 -2.46
N LYS A 137 -5.81 6.68 -2.31
CA LYS A 137 -5.22 7.37 -1.15
C LYS A 137 -5.74 8.78 -0.93
N ASN A 138 -6.29 9.42 -1.96
CA ASN A 138 -6.81 10.77 -1.84
C ASN A 138 -8.03 10.85 -0.91
N LEU A 139 -8.87 9.81 -0.89
CA LEU A 139 -10.11 9.77 -0.08
C LEU A 139 -10.14 8.63 0.93
N LEU A 140 -9.62 7.44 0.60
CA LEU A 140 -9.58 6.29 1.48
C LEU A 140 -8.38 6.36 2.44
N PRO A 141 -8.46 5.80 3.65
CA PRO A 141 -7.42 5.92 4.69
C PRO A 141 -6.17 5.02 4.45
N ASP A 142 -5.70 4.92 3.21
CA ASP A 142 -4.50 4.15 2.83
C ASP A 142 -3.21 4.97 3.07
N ASN A 143 -2.97 5.31 4.33
CA ASN A 143 -1.80 6.07 4.76
C ASN A 143 -1.17 5.52 6.05
N GLY A 144 0.04 5.97 6.39
CA GLY A 144 0.72 5.64 7.64
C GLY A 144 0.77 4.13 7.92
N THR A 145 0.29 3.73 9.09
CA THR A 145 0.28 2.33 9.53
C THR A 145 -0.77 1.48 8.82
N ASN A 146 -1.77 2.06 8.15
CA ASN A 146 -2.68 1.30 7.29
C ASN A 146 -1.95 0.76 6.05
N VAL A 147 -0.90 1.43 5.58
CA VAL A 147 -0.06 0.92 4.49
C VAL A 147 0.91 -0.15 4.99
N ARG A 148 1.68 0.16 6.04
CA ARG A 148 2.73 -0.71 6.59
C ARG A 148 2.87 -0.49 8.08
N ALA A 149 3.02 -1.58 8.84
CA ALA A 149 3.34 -1.50 10.26
C ALA A 149 4.64 -2.22 10.58
N SER A 150 5.37 -1.68 11.55
CA SER A 150 6.55 -2.30 12.16
C SER A 150 6.13 -3.30 13.23
N ASN A 151 7.09 -4.10 13.72
CA ASN A 151 6.88 -5.01 14.85
C ASN A 151 5.71 -5.96 14.61
N SER A 152 5.58 -6.42 13.35
CA SER A 152 4.40 -7.16 12.91
C SER A 152 4.70 -8.63 12.63
N VAL A 153 3.66 -9.43 12.82
CA VAL A 153 3.59 -10.84 12.42
C VAL A 153 2.45 -10.96 11.42
N THR A 154 2.74 -11.58 10.27
CA THR A 154 1.72 -11.92 9.28
C THR A 154 1.69 -13.43 9.08
N TYR A 155 0.51 -14.00 9.08
CA TYR A 155 0.25 -15.36 8.61
C TYR A 155 -0.56 -15.31 7.33
N SER A 156 -0.11 -16.05 6.30
CA SER A 156 -0.88 -16.26 5.06
C SER A 156 -1.11 -17.74 4.84
N SER A 157 -2.38 -18.12 4.75
CA SER A 157 -2.76 -19.53 4.51
C SER A 157 -2.35 -20.00 3.12
N PRO A 158 -2.25 -21.30 2.87
CA PRO A 158 -2.22 -21.84 1.53
C PRO A 158 -3.47 -21.41 0.75
N LYS A 159 -3.33 -21.33 -0.58
CA LYS A 159 -4.46 -21.05 -1.46
C LYS A 159 -5.22 -22.34 -1.73
N TYR A 160 -6.51 -22.36 -1.40
CA TYR A 160 -7.40 -23.49 -1.68
C TYR A 160 -8.60 -23.03 -2.53
N GLN A 161 -8.79 -23.62 -3.69
CA GLN A 161 -9.85 -23.27 -4.66
C GLN A 161 -9.96 -21.76 -4.95
N GLY A 162 -8.81 -21.06 -4.99
CA GLY A 162 -8.76 -19.65 -5.23
C GLY A 162 -8.82 -18.78 -3.96
N VAL A 163 -9.14 -19.34 -2.79
CA VAL A 163 -9.24 -18.61 -1.51
C VAL A 163 -7.96 -18.74 -0.70
N ASN A 164 -7.49 -17.65 -0.11
CA ASN A 164 -6.54 -17.65 1.02
C ASN A 164 -6.95 -16.61 2.06
N VAL A 165 -6.43 -16.78 3.28
CA VAL A 165 -6.65 -15.89 4.43
C VAL A 165 -5.32 -15.32 4.87
N ASP A 166 -5.30 -14.01 5.16
CA ASP A 166 -4.19 -13.32 5.79
C ASP A 166 -4.60 -12.86 7.19
N LEU A 167 -3.75 -13.12 8.18
CA LEU A 167 -3.89 -12.60 9.53
C LEU A 167 -2.68 -11.71 9.83
N PHE A 168 -2.92 -10.56 10.43
CA PHE A 168 -1.91 -9.56 10.71
C PHE A 168 -2.03 -9.06 12.15
N TYR A 169 -0.90 -8.98 12.83
CA TYR A 169 -0.77 -8.37 14.14
C TYR A 169 0.49 -7.50 14.18
N SER A 170 0.37 -6.29 14.72
CA SER A 170 1.50 -5.40 15.01
C SER A 170 1.46 -5.00 16.47
N ALA A 171 2.56 -5.21 17.19
CA ALA A 171 2.72 -4.79 18.56
C ALA A 171 2.96 -3.29 18.66
N GLY A 172 2.34 -2.64 19.62
CA GLY A 172 2.54 -1.21 19.88
C GLY A 172 3.82 -0.88 20.64
N GLU A 173 4.46 -1.92 21.22
CA GLU A 173 5.70 -1.82 22.04
C GLU A 173 5.60 -0.76 23.14
N GLN A 174 4.45 -0.69 23.80
CA GLN A 174 4.19 0.18 24.95
C GLN A 174 3.95 -0.66 26.19
N SER A 175 3.99 -0.05 27.39
CA SER A 175 3.79 -0.74 28.67
C SER A 175 2.39 -1.37 28.80
N GLU A 176 1.39 -0.87 28.06
CA GLU A 176 0.09 -1.48 27.91
C GLU A 176 0.00 -2.23 26.58
N LEU A 177 -0.36 -3.51 26.63
CA LEU A 177 -0.42 -4.39 25.44
C LEU A 177 -1.39 -3.91 24.35
N SER A 178 -2.42 -3.16 24.71
CA SER A 178 -3.39 -2.63 23.76
C SER A 178 -2.91 -1.38 23.04
N ALA A 179 -2.08 -0.56 23.67
CA ALA A 179 -1.65 0.73 23.16
C ALA A 179 -0.74 0.59 21.94
N GLY A 180 -1.03 1.31 20.88
CA GLY A 180 -0.27 1.32 19.63
C GLY A 180 -0.41 0.06 18.76
N ARG A 181 -1.15 -0.97 19.21
CA ARG A 181 -1.30 -2.21 18.44
C ARG A 181 -2.21 -2.05 17.23
N GLN A 182 -1.95 -2.89 16.22
CA GLN A 182 -2.84 -3.03 15.07
C GLN A 182 -3.13 -4.50 14.80
N VAL A 183 -4.37 -4.81 14.42
CA VAL A 183 -4.78 -6.14 13.98
C VAL A 183 -5.46 -6.05 12.64
N GLY A 184 -5.25 -7.05 11.79
CA GLY A 184 -5.86 -7.14 10.48
C GLY A 184 -6.21 -8.58 10.13
N ALA A 185 -7.26 -8.74 9.34
CA ALA A 185 -7.61 -10.01 8.72
C ALA A 185 -8.11 -9.76 7.30
N GLY A 186 -7.68 -10.57 6.36
CA GLY A 186 -8.09 -10.51 4.97
C GLY A 186 -8.53 -11.87 4.44
N ILE A 187 -9.63 -11.91 3.70
CA ILE A 187 -10.05 -13.04 2.88
C ILE A 187 -9.86 -12.63 1.42
N ASN A 188 -9.07 -13.39 0.71
CA ASN A 188 -8.73 -13.14 -0.68
C ASN A 188 -9.24 -14.27 -1.55
N TYR A 189 -9.98 -13.93 -2.59
CA TYR A 189 -10.37 -14.87 -3.66
C TYR A 189 -9.78 -14.42 -4.98
N ALA A 190 -9.16 -15.33 -5.72
CA ALA A 190 -8.72 -15.08 -7.09
C ALA A 190 -8.79 -16.37 -7.89
N ASN A 191 -9.69 -16.40 -8.86
CA ASN A 191 -9.87 -17.54 -9.77
C ASN A 191 -10.35 -17.04 -11.13
N GLY A 192 -9.61 -17.39 -12.19
CA GLY A 192 -9.88 -16.91 -13.54
C GLY A 192 -9.91 -15.37 -13.61
N PRO A 193 -10.99 -14.78 -14.16
CA PRO A 193 -11.10 -13.33 -14.33
C PRO A 193 -11.49 -12.55 -13.06
N LEU A 194 -11.90 -13.23 -11.98
CA LEU A 194 -12.44 -12.64 -10.78
C LEU A 194 -11.41 -12.58 -9.65
N ALA A 195 -11.21 -11.39 -9.07
CA ALA A 195 -10.48 -11.18 -7.84
C ALA A 195 -11.35 -10.42 -6.83
N LEU A 196 -11.53 -10.96 -5.62
CA LEU A 196 -12.28 -10.36 -4.53
C LEU A 196 -11.40 -10.26 -3.28
N ARG A 197 -11.66 -9.23 -2.47
CA ARG A 197 -11.03 -8.99 -1.17
C ARG A 197 -12.09 -8.58 -0.16
N ALA A 198 -11.99 -9.11 1.05
CA ALA A 198 -12.72 -8.63 2.22
C ALA A 198 -11.72 -8.47 3.35
N VAL A 199 -11.62 -7.29 3.94
CA VAL A 199 -10.59 -6.97 4.92
C VAL A 199 -11.21 -6.27 6.12
N TYR A 200 -10.77 -6.70 7.30
CA TYR A 200 -10.92 -6.00 8.57
C TYR A 200 -9.56 -5.48 8.99
N ASN A 201 -9.50 -4.22 9.40
CA ASN A 201 -8.32 -3.61 9.99
C ASN A 201 -8.75 -2.79 11.21
N ALA A 202 -8.01 -2.94 12.32
CA ALA A 202 -8.26 -2.17 13.53
C ALA A 202 -6.93 -1.72 14.13
N ARG A 203 -6.85 -0.45 14.49
CA ARG A 203 -5.66 0.12 15.10
C ARG A 203 -6.01 0.93 16.35
N ASN A 204 -5.20 0.75 17.35
CA ASN A 204 -5.19 1.56 18.55
C ASN A 204 -4.09 2.62 18.39
N THR A 205 -4.43 3.89 18.58
CA THR A 205 -3.50 5.02 18.49
C THR A 205 -3.12 5.59 19.85
N ASP A 206 -3.46 4.88 20.94
CA ASP A 206 -3.11 5.29 22.29
C ASP A 206 -1.61 5.36 22.49
N VAL A 207 -1.19 6.33 23.28
CA VAL A 207 0.21 6.53 23.68
C VAL A 207 0.25 6.60 25.20
N VAL A 208 0.73 5.54 25.84
CA VAL A 208 0.77 5.41 27.31
C VAL A 208 1.56 6.55 27.97
N ALA A 209 2.67 6.95 27.38
CA ALA A 209 3.52 8.03 27.91
C ALA A 209 2.79 9.38 28.03
N THR A 210 1.74 9.63 27.25
CA THR A 210 0.97 10.88 27.26
C THR A 210 -0.40 10.71 27.92
N GLY A 211 -0.76 9.49 28.35
CA GLY A 211 -2.06 9.19 28.98
C GLY A 211 -3.25 9.35 28.03
N VAL A 212 -2.99 9.38 26.71
CA VAL A 212 -4.03 9.55 25.69
C VAL A 212 -4.69 8.18 25.43
N ASN A 213 -6.00 8.14 25.57
CA ASN A 213 -6.82 6.95 25.32
C ASN A 213 -7.98 7.31 24.38
N HIS A 214 -8.16 6.52 23.33
CA HIS A 214 -9.16 6.76 22.30
C HIS A 214 -9.93 5.47 21.97
N ASP A 215 -11.07 5.63 21.32
CA ASP A 215 -11.79 4.54 20.70
C ASP A 215 -10.95 3.92 19.56
N LEU A 216 -11.03 2.60 19.44
CA LEU A 216 -10.33 1.85 18.40
C LEU A 216 -10.82 2.26 17.00
N GLY A 217 -9.89 2.72 16.16
CA GLY A 217 -10.15 2.96 14.74
C GLY A 217 -10.32 1.64 13.98
N ARG A 218 -11.39 1.49 13.20
CA ARG A 218 -11.73 0.26 12.47
C ARG A 218 -12.09 0.56 11.02
N ASN A 219 -11.59 -0.27 10.12
CA ASN A 219 -11.91 -0.22 8.70
C ASN A 219 -12.43 -1.60 8.25
N TYR A 220 -13.56 -1.61 7.55
CA TYR A 220 -14.18 -2.79 6.95
C TYR A 220 -14.26 -2.56 5.45
N LEU A 221 -13.37 -3.19 4.69
CA LEU A 221 -13.24 -3.01 3.25
C LEU A 221 -13.65 -4.28 2.52
N ILE A 222 -14.52 -4.15 1.53
CA ILE A 222 -14.85 -5.21 0.58
C ILE A 222 -14.78 -4.67 -0.84
N GLY A 223 -14.24 -5.45 -1.76
CA GLY A 223 -14.18 -5.04 -3.16
C GLY A 223 -13.45 -6.06 -4.02
N GLY A 224 -13.23 -5.67 -5.27
CA GLY A 224 -12.55 -6.54 -6.22
C GLY A 224 -12.62 -6.04 -7.64
N ASN A 225 -12.24 -6.91 -8.56
CA ASN A 225 -12.30 -6.64 -9.99
C ASN A 225 -12.70 -7.87 -10.78
N TYR A 226 -13.21 -7.63 -11.98
CA TYR A 226 -13.52 -8.65 -12.97
C TYR A 226 -12.91 -8.26 -14.32
N ASP A 227 -12.12 -9.16 -14.90
CA ASP A 227 -11.49 -8.99 -16.23
C ASP A 227 -12.38 -9.57 -17.33
N PHE A 228 -13.05 -8.69 -18.08
CA PHE A 228 -13.85 -9.04 -19.27
C PHE A 228 -12.98 -9.20 -20.53
N LYS A 229 -11.62 -9.19 -20.41
CA LYS A 229 -10.64 -9.20 -21.50
C LYS A 229 -10.51 -7.89 -22.26
N VAL A 230 -11.63 -7.24 -22.57
CA VAL A 230 -11.68 -5.91 -23.26
C VAL A 230 -11.65 -4.75 -22.26
N VAL A 231 -12.05 -5.00 -21.04
CA VAL A 231 -12.04 -4.06 -19.91
C VAL A 231 -11.98 -4.84 -18.59
N GLN A 232 -11.22 -4.35 -17.63
CA GLN A 232 -11.22 -4.83 -16.26
C GLN A 232 -11.94 -3.81 -15.39
N VAL A 233 -13.05 -4.19 -14.77
CA VAL A 233 -13.88 -3.34 -13.92
C VAL A 233 -13.54 -3.57 -12.46
N TYR A 234 -13.47 -2.48 -11.67
CA TYR A 234 -13.12 -2.45 -10.26
C TYR A 234 -14.23 -1.83 -9.46
N ALA A 235 -14.52 -2.39 -8.29
CA ALA A 235 -15.46 -1.80 -7.34
C ALA A 235 -15.01 -2.08 -5.90
N GLY A 236 -15.28 -1.15 -4.98
CA GLY A 236 -15.01 -1.29 -3.56
C GLY A 236 -15.97 -0.47 -2.71
N TYR A 237 -16.16 -0.95 -1.49
CA TYR A 237 -16.95 -0.31 -0.44
C TYR A 237 -16.23 -0.46 0.88
N GLU A 238 -16.15 0.63 1.64
CA GLU A 238 -15.53 0.67 2.96
C GLU A 238 -16.46 1.29 3.98
N VAL A 239 -16.34 0.84 5.22
CA VAL A 239 -16.97 1.46 6.40
C VAL A 239 -15.88 1.75 7.43
N ASP A 240 -15.81 3.00 7.84
CA ASP A 240 -14.87 3.51 8.83
C ASP A 240 -15.57 3.79 10.15
N LYS A 241 -14.97 3.38 11.27
CA LYS A 241 -15.52 3.59 12.62
C LYS A 241 -14.42 3.86 13.64
N GLY A 242 -14.71 4.74 14.60
CA GLY A 242 -13.84 5.04 15.72
C GLY A 242 -12.77 6.09 15.42
N PHE A 243 -11.88 6.33 16.36
CA PHE A 243 -10.94 7.43 16.33
C PHE A 243 -9.95 7.33 15.13
N ASN A 244 -9.89 8.41 14.34
CA ASN A 244 -9.05 8.49 13.15
C ASN A 244 -9.17 7.27 12.22
N SER A 245 -10.35 6.66 12.15
CA SER A 245 -10.60 5.54 11.23
C SER A 245 -10.45 5.96 9.76
N ALA A 246 -10.82 7.20 9.45
CA ALA A 246 -10.70 7.81 8.14
C ALA A 246 -10.02 9.18 8.23
N PRO A 247 -8.74 9.26 8.62
CA PRO A 247 -8.03 10.53 8.72
C PRO A 247 -7.83 11.15 7.33
N LEU A 248 -7.90 12.48 7.26
CA LEU A 248 -7.53 13.21 6.05
C LEU A 248 -6.07 12.94 5.68
N PHE A 249 -5.82 12.79 4.39
CA PHE A 249 -4.45 12.62 3.89
C PHE A 249 -3.62 13.89 4.07
N ASN A 250 -4.24 15.07 3.90
CA ASN A 250 -3.63 16.37 4.19
C ASN A 250 -4.54 17.16 5.14
N PRO A 251 -4.29 17.12 6.47
CA PRO A 251 -5.15 17.75 7.47
C PRO A 251 -4.98 19.29 7.55
N ASN A 252 -4.06 19.87 6.80
CA ASN A 252 -3.83 21.31 6.80
C ASN A 252 -4.87 22.00 5.92
N ASN A 253 -5.91 22.58 6.48
CA ASN A 253 -6.99 23.28 5.79
C ASN A 253 -6.53 24.11 4.55
N PRO A 254 -6.28 23.48 3.38
CA PRO A 254 -5.67 24.14 2.22
C PRO A 254 -6.64 25.07 1.48
N TYR A 255 -7.96 25.01 1.81
CA TYR A 255 -9.00 25.77 1.14
C TYR A 255 -9.57 26.91 1.99
N GLY A 256 -9.21 26.99 3.26
CA GLY A 256 -9.81 27.95 4.21
C GLY A 256 -11.23 27.52 4.66
N GLY A 257 -11.91 28.37 5.38
CA GLY A 257 -13.25 28.10 5.92
C GLY A 257 -13.23 27.17 7.14
N VAL A 258 -14.19 26.24 7.24
CA VAL A 258 -14.25 25.25 8.33
C VAL A 258 -13.05 24.31 8.23
N ALA A 259 -12.32 24.16 9.34
CA ALA A 259 -11.15 23.29 9.36
C ALA A 259 -11.52 21.83 9.07
N PRO A 260 -10.74 21.12 8.22
CA PRO A 260 -10.92 19.70 8.00
C PRO A 260 -10.76 18.92 9.30
N THR A 261 -11.62 17.94 9.51
CA THR A 261 -11.60 17.09 10.70
C THR A 261 -11.52 15.62 10.28
N ALA A 262 -10.65 14.85 10.91
CA ALA A 262 -10.58 13.42 10.66
C ALA A 262 -11.92 12.75 11.01
N SER A 263 -12.49 11.99 10.07
CA SER A 263 -13.76 11.32 10.28
C SER A 263 -13.61 10.15 11.26
N THR A 264 -14.59 9.98 12.12
CA THR A 264 -14.74 8.84 13.03
C THR A 264 -15.89 7.91 12.65
N ASP A 265 -16.66 8.29 11.64
CA ASP A 265 -17.75 7.50 11.06
C ASP A 265 -17.88 7.87 9.58
N GLY A 266 -17.48 6.97 8.69
CA GLY A 266 -17.48 7.22 7.26
C GLY A 266 -17.85 6.01 6.43
N ARG A 267 -18.17 6.27 5.17
CA ARG A 267 -18.32 5.26 4.13
C ARG A 267 -17.64 5.72 2.86
N ASP A 268 -16.87 4.83 2.26
CA ASP A 268 -16.14 5.10 1.04
C ASP A 268 -16.57 4.17 -0.08
N TYR A 269 -16.66 4.72 -1.27
CA TYR A 269 -17.05 4.00 -2.48
C TYR A 269 -15.99 4.25 -3.55
N ILE A 270 -15.60 3.21 -4.26
CA ILE A 270 -14.74 3.30 -5.44
C ILE A 270 -15.33 2.46 -6.57
N LEU A 271 -15.36 3.05 -7.78
CA LEU A 271 -15.72 2.38 -9.01
C LEU A 271 -14.74 2.82 -10.10
N GLY A 272 -14.28 1.89 -10.92
CA GLY A 272 -13.37 2.27 -12.00
C GLY A 272 -13.09 1.13 -12.97
N PHE A 273 -12.19 1.39 -13.91
CA PHE A 273 -11.80 0.39 -14.88
C PHE A 273 -10.36 0.60 -15.39
N LYS A 274 -9.83 -0.47 -15.96
CA LYS A 274 -8.67 -0.47 -16.86
C LYS A 274 -9.09 -1.04 -18.20
N ALA A 275 -8.69 -0.39 -19.30
CA ALA A 275 -8.96 -0.88 -20.64
C ALA A 275 -7.70 -0.77 -21.51
N PRO A 276 -7.37 -1.79 -22.33
CA PRO A 276 -6.34 -1.66 -23.36
C PRO A 276 -6.81 -0.67 -24.41
N VAL A 277 -6.02 0.38 -24.67
CA VAL A 277 -6.29 1.38 -25.70
C VAL A 277 -5.00 1.60 -26.50
N GLY A 278 -5.01 1.18 -27.77
CA GLY A 278 -3.79 1.15 -28.58
C GLY A 278 -2.71 0.27 -27.93
N PRO A 279 -1.45 0.75 -27.81
CA PRO A 279 -0.38 -0.01 -27.17
C PRO A 279 -0.38 0.09 -25.64
N GLY A 280 -1.22 0.95 -25.06
CA GLY A 280 -1.21 1.26 -23.64
C GLY A 280 -2.49 0.85 -22.91
N THR A 281 -2.59 1.32 -21.66
CA THR A 281 -3.71 1.04 -20.76
C THR A 281 -4.32 2.36 -20.30
N LEU A 282 -5.60 2.55 -20.60
CA LEU A 282 -6.43 3.61 -20.04
C LEU A 282 -6.92 3.17 -18.64
N MET A 283 -6.85 4.07 -17.68
CA MET A 283 -7.34 3.89 -16.31
C MET A 283 -8.34 4.99 -15.99
N PHE A 284 -9.38 4.63 -15.25
CA PHE A 284 -10.38 5.58 -14.74
C PHE A 284 -10.87 5.12 -13.38
N SER A 285 -11.10 6.05 -12.46
CA SER A 285 -11.84 5.82 -11.23
C SER A 285 -12.74 7.00 -10.88
N THR A 286 -13.82 6.71 -10.19
CA THR A 286 -14.57 7.68 -9.41
C THR A 286 -14.69 7.15 -7.98
N GLN A 287 -14.59 8.05 -7.01
CA GLN A 287 -14.59 7.75 -5.59
C GLN A 287 -15.52 8.73 -4.88
N TYR A 288 -16.15 8.27 -3.82
CA TYR A 288 -16.99 9.09 -2.97
C TYR A 288 -16.76 8.72 -1.50
N LYS A 289 -16.50 9.74 -0.67
CA LYS A 289 -16.44 9.65 0.77
C LYS A 289 -17.64 10.34 1.39
N ASP A 290 -18.42 9.59 2.14
CA ASP A 290 -19.56 10.02 2.93
C ASP A 290 -19.12 10.16 4.40
N ASP A 291 -18.82 11.36 4.86
CA ASP A 291 -18.53 11.66 6.25
C ASP A 291 -19.85 11.73 7.05
N ARG A 292 -20.07 10.70 7.85
CA ARG A 292 -21.29 10.54 8.65
C ARG A 292 -21.23 11.21 10.02
N THR A 293 -20.20 11.99 10.27
CA THR A 293 -20.12 12.83 11.47
C THR A 293 -21.01 14.07 11.29
N HIS A 294 -21.19 14.82 12.36
CA HIS A 294 -21.95 16.09 12.31
C HIS A 294 -21.27 17.16 11.44
N PHE A 295 -20.00 17.00 11.09
CA PHE A 295 -19.28 17.91 10.20
C PHE A 295 -19.71 17.73 8.74
N ASN A 296 -20.13 16.52 8.35
CA ASN A 296 -20.59 16.18 7.00
C ASN A 296 -19.62 16.65 5.91
N GLN A 297 -18.31 16.41 6.14
CA GLN A 297 -17.21 16.83 5.28
C GLN A 297 -17.00 15.77 4.18
N ASP A 298 -17.97 15.67 3.29
CA ASP A 298 -17.92 14.75 2.15
C ASP A 298 -16.92 15.18 1.10
N ALA A 299 -16.50 14.22 0.28
CA ALA A 299 -15.72 14.48 -0.91
C ALA A 299 -16.06 13.50 -2.04
N SER A 300 -15.92 13.96 -3.27
CA SER A 300 -15.96 13.10 -4.44
C SER A 300 -14.76 13.36 -5.34
N GLU A 301 -14.23 12.29 -5.91
CA GLU A 301 -13.10 12.35 -6.85
C GLU A 301 -13.43 11.65 -8.15
N TRP A 302 -12.84 12.13 -9.24
CA TRP A 302 -12.65 11.34 -10.45
C TRP A 302 -11.22 11.50 -10.95
N GLY A 303 -10.68 10.42 -11.51
CA GLY A 303 -9.34 10.40 -12.08
C GLY A 303 -9.30 9.63 -13.40
N VAL A 304 -8.44 10.08 -14.31
CA VAL A 304 -8.13 9.42 -15.57
C VAL A 304 -6.62 9.31 -15.72
N GLY A 305 -6.15 8.19 -16.25
CA GLY A 305 -4.73 7.98 -16.51
C GLY A 305 -4.49 7.11 -17.72
N TYR A 306 -3.31 7.25 -18.31
CA TYR A 306 -2.86 6.42 -19.41
C TYR A 306 -1.41 6.00 -19.18
N LEU A 307 -1.16 4.69 -19.27
CA LEU A 307 0.17 4.09 -19.20
C LEU A 307 0.57 3.59 -20.58
N TYR A 308 1.65 4.13 -21.12
CA TYR A 308 2.23 3.74 -22.41
C TYR A 308 3.50 2.91 -22.19
N PRO A 309 3.50 1.61 -22.51
CA PRO A 309 4.68 0.76 -22.32
C PRO A 309 5.70 1.02 -23.45
N LEU A 310 6.94 1.40 -23.06
CA LEU A 310 8.08 1.43 -23.98
C LEU A 310 8.77 0.06 -24.06
N SER A 311 8.71 -0.68 -22.97
CA SER A 311 9.20 -2.06 -22.86
C SER A 311 8.48 -2.78 -21.70
N LYS A 312 8.85 -4.06 -21.46
CA LYS A 312 8.35 -4.81 -20.27
C LYS A 312 8.73 -4.16 -18.94
N ARG A 313 9.76 -3.32 -18.90
CA ARG A 313 10.30 -2.69 -17.68
C ARG A 313 10.16 -1.18 -17.64
N THR A 314 9.88 -0.53 -18.77
CA THR A 314 9.84 0.94 -18.88
C THR A 314 8.51 1.38 -19.46
N GLY A 315 7.87 2.35 -18.84
CA GLY A 315 6.65 2.98 -19.34
C GLY A 315 6.61 4.47 -19.06
N LEU A 316 5.97 5.19 -19.96
CA LEU A 316 5.56 6.59 -19.78
C LEU A 316 4.12 6.60 -19.25
N TYR A 317 3.76 7.62 -18.51
CA TYR A 317 2.40 7.76 -18.05
C TYR A 317 1.96 9.22 -17.95
N ALA A 318 0.65 9.41 -18.08
CA ALA A 318 -0.03 10.65 -17.78
C ALA A 318 -1.26 10.33 -16.92
N ALA A 319 -1.53 11.16 -15.92
CA ALA A 319 -2.73 11.04 -15.11
C ALA A 319 -3.22 12.43 -14.69
N TYR A 320 -4.53 12.55 -14.50
CA TYR A 320 -5.20 13.75 -14.01
C TYR A 320 -6.31 13.34 -13.06
N ALA A 321 -6.52 14.11 -12.01
CA ALA A 321 -7.65 13.94 -11.11
C ALA A 321 -8.17 15.27 -10.58
N HIS A 322 -9.44 15.24 -10.13
CA HIS A 322 -10.11 16.37 -9.51
C HIS A 322 -10.98 15.88 -8.34
N ILE A 323 -10.91 16.63 -7.25
CA ILE A 323 -11.70 16.40 -6.02
C ILE A 323 -12.66 17.57 -5.82
N ASN A 324 -13.93 17.24 -5.53
CA ASN A 324 -14.91 18.18 -5.02
C ASN A 324 -15.08 17.96 -3.51
N ASN A 325 -14.65 18.93 -2.72
CA ASN A 325 -14.80 18.95 -1.28
C ASN A 325 -16.11 19.66 -0.87
N LYS A 326 -16.78 19.17 0.18
CA LYS A 326 -17.97 19.77 0.77
C LYS A 326 -17.72 20.16 2.22
N ASN A 327 -18.45 21.16 2.71
CA ASN A 327 -18.50 21.59 4.11
C ASN A 327 -17.11 21.80 4.76
N GLY A 328 -16.12 22.29 3.99
CA GLY A 328 -14.78 22.53 4.50
C GLY A 328 -13.89 21.29 4.55
N ALA A 329 -14.29 20.18 3.91
CA ALA A 329 -13.37 19.04 3.69
C ALA A 329 -12.08 19.51 2.99
N GLY A 330 -10.95 18.96 3.39
CA GLY A 330 -9.62 19.38 2.93
C GLY A 330 -8.87 18.32 2.14
N TYR A 331 -9.57 17.44 1.42
CA TYR A 331 -8.94 16.42 0.60
C TYR A 331 -8.23 17.02 -0.61
N THR A 332 -7.04 16.53 -0.90
CA THR A 332 -6.16 17.03 -1.97
C THR A 332 -5.81 15.93 -2.94
N VAL A 333 -5.61 16.29 -4.22
CA VAL A 333 -5.11 15.37 -5.22
C VAL A 333 -3.62 15.15 -5.02
N GLY A 334 -3.29 14.02 -4.42
CA GLY A 334 -1.91 13.57 -4.24
C GLY A 334 -1.48 12.58 -5.32
N ASN A 335 -0.57 11.71 -4.93
CA ASN A 335 -0.10 10.59 -5.75
C ASN A 335 0.42 9.47 -4.84
N ASN A 336 1.18 8.51 -5.33
CA ASN A 336 1.69 7.44 -4.47
C ASN A 336 2.56 7.95 -3.30
N SER A 337 3.33 9.00 -3.49
CA SER A 337 4.38 9.47 -2.56
C SER A 337 4.06 10.78 -1.85
N GLU A 338 3.12 11.57 -2.36
CA GLU A 338 2.81 12.92 -1.87
C GLU A 338 1.31 13.16 -1.73
N SER A 339 0.94 13.96 -0.75
CA SER A 339 -0.47 14.30 -0.47
C SER A 339 -1.06 15.35 -1.40
N GLY A 340 -0.23 16.10 -2.12
CA GLY A 340 -0.68 17.24 -2.90
C GLY A 340 -1.07 18.47 -2.05
N THR A 341 -1.39 19.58 -2.73
CA THR A 341 -1.72 20.88 -2.10
C THR A 341 -3.04 21.47 -2.58
N GLY A 342 -3.66 20.87 -3.60
CA GLY A 342 -4.87 21.37 -4.21
C GLY A 342 -5.88 20.28 -4.56
N ASN A 343 -7.06 20.68 -5.02
CA ASN A 343 -8.13 19.77 -5.40
C ASN A 343 -8.03 19.26 -6.85
N THR A 344 -7.01 19.68 -7.58
CA THR A 344 -6.74 19.27 -8.96
C THR A 344 -5.27 18.97 -9.11
N GLY A 345 -4.94 17.87 -9.77
CA GLY A 345 -3.57 17.48 -10.00
C GLY A 345 -3.37 16.69 -11.29
N TYR A 346 -2.18 16.82 -11.88
CA TYR A 346 -1.74 15.97 -12.99
C TYR A 346 -0.34 15.44 -12.76
N ASN A 347 -0.07 14.27 -13.31
CA ASN A 347 1.24 13.62 -13.31
C ASN A 347 1.64 13.28 -14.75
N LEU A 348 2.84 13.65 -15.17
CA LEU A 348 3.48 13.22 -16.41
C LEU A 348 4.82 12.61 -16.07
N GLY A 349 4.99 11.32 -16.26
CA GLY A 349 6.19 10.67 -15.74
C GLY A 349 6.66 9.44 -16.51
N MET A 350 7.78 8.93 -16.03
CA MET A 350 8.40 7.72 -16.51
C MET A 350 8.71 6.80 -15.32
N ARG A 351 8.40 5.51 -15.50
CA ARG A 351 8.73 4.46 -14.55
C ARG A 351 9.59 3.39 -15.21
N HIS A 352 10.66 2.99 -14.50
CA HIS A 352 11.51 1.87 -14.88
C HIS A 352 11.64 0.87 -13.74
N THR A 353 11.54 -0.42 -14.06
CA THR A 353 11.74 -1.53 -13.10
C THR A 353 12.96 -2.35 -13.48
N PHE A 354 13.76 -2.78 -12.53
CA PHE A 354 14.96 -3.59 -12.75
C PHE A 354 15.06 -4.78 -11.78
#